data_f2408ab320610bde33b6f9a2c860ca26
#
_entry.id   f2408ab320610bde33b6f9a2c860ca26
#
_cell.length_a   1.000
_cell.length_b   1.000
_cell.length_c   1.000
_cell.angle_alpha   90.00
_cell.angle_beta   90.00
_cell.angle_gamma   90.00
#
_symmetry.space_group_name_H-M   'P 1'
#
loop_
_entity.id
_entity.type
_entity.pdbx_description
1 polymer ?
#
loop_
_entity_poly.entity_id
_entity_poly.type
_entity_poly.pdbx_seq_one_letter_code
_entity_poly.pdbx_strand_id
1 'polypeptide(L)'
;MSISMQTKPARWKTLVAFAIIYFVWGATFFAIRVGVREVPPLLFCAMRFVAAGLLVYLWATARKEQQPTARQWLSAFLLAFLIFVVDYGFLFWAEQRVPSGIAAVILATIPAFMALSEIVILGTQRLTARLSVALLAGIAGVAVLMSRSIDLGKLGKLGGAPIDTAGAVGLIIGAISWSIASALARKLPLPASKVMSSGAQMLAGGAMLLAVSAARGEWHGFHLLAVSGTAWIALVYLVFAGSIAGFTAYVWLLHHESPTKVGTYAYVNPVVAVVIGYFLGGEPLGARTVLGGFFVLASVVTITSMRAKTPAVAEDAE
;
A
#
# COMPACT_ATOMS: atom_id res chain seq x y z
N MET A 1 16.89 22.99 -23.31
CA MET A 1 15.97 22.64 -22.20
C MET A 1 16.81 21.87 -21.17
N SER A 2 17.30 22.54 -20.11
CA SER A 2 18.26 21.95 -19.16
C SER A 2 17.62 20.82 -18.39
N ILE A 3 18.13 19.60 -18.56
CA ILE A 3 17.82 18.44 -17.72
C ILE A 3 18.39 18.75 -16.33
N SER A 4 17.54 19.19 -15.41
CA SER A 4 17.89 19.29 -14.00
C SER A 4 18.30 17.90 -13.54
N MET A 5 19.59 17.68 -13.33
CA MET A 5 20.08 16.49 -12.62
C MET A 5 19.45 16.49 -11.22
N GLN A 6 18.42 15.68 -11.03
CA GLN A 6 17.85 15.46 -9.71
C GLN A 6 18.94 14.84 -8.84
N THR A 7 19.51 15.63 -7.95
CA THR A 7 20.45 15.16 -6.94
C THR A 7 19.81 14.05 -6.14
N LYS A 8 20.48 12.89 -6.01
CA LYS A 8 19.99 11.79 -5.18
C LYS A 8 19.72 12.31 -3.77
N PRO A 9 18.53 12.02 -3.20
CA PRO A 9 18.22 12.46 -1.85
C PRO A 9 19.22 11.88 -0.84
N ALA A 10 19.41 12.58 0.26
CA ALA A 10 20.26 12.10 1.35
C ALA A 10 19.73 10.73 1.84
N ARG A 11 20.61 9.75 2.03
CA ARG A 11 20.27 8.36 2.41
C ARG A 11 19.32 8.27 3.60
N TRP A 12 19.50 9.15 4.60
CA TRP A 12 18.63 9.13 5.77
C TRP A 12 17.16 9.42 5.45
N LYS A 13 16.87 10.30 4.46
CA LYS A 13 15.49 10.60 4.04
C LYS A 13 14.81 9.36 3.44
N THR A 14 15.55 8.62 2.61
CA THR A 14 15.07 7.37 2.03
C THR A 14 14.82 6.31 3.11
N LEU A 15 15.74 6.17 4.06
CA LEU A 15 15.57 5.23 5.18
C LEU A 15 14.37 5.58 6.06
N VAL A 16 14.17 6.86 6.39
CA VAL A 16 13.01 7.33 7.16
C VAL A 16 11.71 7.06 6.40
N ALA A 17 11.67 7.34 5.09
CA ALA A 17 10.49 7.09 4.29
C ALA A 17 10.15 5.59 4.20
N PHE A 18 11.14 4.70 4.05
CA PHE A 18 10.93 3.25 4.15
C PHE A 18 10.47 2.83 5.54
N ALA A 19 11.08 3.34 6.61
CA ALA A 19 10.67 3.05 7.97
C ALA A 19 9.20 3.42 8.20
N ILE A 20 8.77 4.58 7.73
CA ILE A 20 7.37 5.00 7.82
C ILE A 20 6.45 3.97 7.15
N ILE A 21 6.66 3.62 5.88
CA ILE A 21 5.76 2.68 5.20
C ILE A 21 5.85 1.26 5.76
N TYR A 22 6.98 0.82 6.29
CA TYR A 22 7.15 -0.50 6.87
C TYR A 22 6.43 -0.63 8.21
N PHE A 23 6.65 0.31 9.12
CA PHE A 23 6.12 0.21 10.48
C PHE A 23 4.68 0.71 10.58
N VAL A 24 4.39 1.85 9.97
CA VAL A 24 3.07 2.46 10.06
C VAL A 24 2.03 1.60 9.31
N TRP A 25 2.32 1.19 8.08
CA TRP A 25 1.35 0.39 7.33
C TRP A 25 1.17 -1.03 7.87
N GLY A 26 2.19 -1.60 8.52
CA GLY A 26 2.04 -2.87 9.23
C GLY A 26 0.95 -2.84 10.31
N ALA A 27 0.75 -1.70 10.97
CA ALA A 27 -0.28 -1.52 11.99
C ALA A 27 -1.65 -1.09 11.44
N THR A 28 -1.73 -0.64 10.15
CA THR A 28 -3.01 -0.14 9.58
C THR A 28 -4.06 -1.23 9.43
N PHE A 29 -3.68 -2.48 9.17
CA PHE A 29 -4.62 -3.61 9.06
C PHE A 29 -5.48 -3.76 10.32
N PHE A 30 -4.87 -3.68 11.50
CA PHE A 30 -5.59 -3.72 12.75
C PHE A 30 -6.57 -2.55 12.89
N ALA A 31 -6.13 -1.33 12.58
CA ALA A 31 -6.99 -0.14 12.65
C ALA A 31 -8.15 -0.19 11.65
N ILE A 32 -7.93 -0.70 10.43
CA ILE A 32 -8.99 -0.92 9.44
C ILE A 32 -10.01 -1.90 10.00
N ARG A 33 -9.55 -3.05 10.51
CA ARG A 33 -10.44 -4.09 11.08
C ARG A 33 -11.28 -3.58 12.24
N VAL A 34 -10.74 -2.74 13.10
CA VAL A 34 -11.50 -2.10 14.18
C VAL A 34 -12.60 -1.23 13.61
N GLY A 35 -12.29 -0.37 12.65
CA GLY A 35 -13.25 0.60 12.10
C GLY A 35 -14.36 -0.05 11.27
N VAL A 36 -14.04 -1.05 10.43
CA VAL A 36 -15.05 -1.69 9.53
C VAL A 36 -16.04 -2.61 10.28
N ARG A 37 -15.86 -2.82 11.58
CA ARG A 37 -16.85 -3.50 12.43
C ARG A 37 -18.06 -2.62 12.73
N GLU A 38 -17.88 -1.31 12.72
CA GLU A 38 -18.91 -0.33 13.13
C GLU A 38 -19.29 0.61 12.00
N VAL A 39 -18.37 0.88 11.06
CA VAL A 39 -18.59 1.77 9.93
C VAL A 39 -18.55 0.97 8.63
N PRO A 40 -19.49 1.18 7.70
CA PRO A 40 -19.45 0.54 6.39
C PRO A 40 -18.10 0.73 5.69
N PRO A 41 -17.55 -0.33 5.05
CA PRO A 41 -16.14 -0.36 4.67
C PRO A 41 -15.74 0.75 3.68
N LEU A 42 -16.53 1.00 2.64
CA LEU A 42 -16.20 2.05 1.66
C LEU A 42 -16.38 3.44 2.25
N LEU A 43 -17.38 3.62 3.13
CA LEU A 43 -17.59 4.87 3.86
C LEU A 43 -16.41 5.15 4.79
N PHE A 44 -15.96 4.15 5.56
CA PHE A 44 -14.81 4.30 6.46
C PHE A 44 -13.52 4.63 5.70
N CYS A 45 -13.32 3.95 4.56
CA CYS A 45 -12.22 4.23 3.65
C CYS A 45 -12.29 5.66 3.10
N ALA A 46 -13.48 6.09 2.67
CA ALA A 46 -13.72 7.45 2.17
C ALA A 46 -13.47 8.53 3.23
N MET A 47 -13.99 8.34 4.46
CA MET A 47 -13.75 9.26 5.59
C MET A 47 -12.24 9.46 5.84
N ARG A 48 -11.48 8.36 5.82
CA ARG A 48 -10.02 8.39 5.96
C ARG A 48 -9.36 9.27 4.90
N PHE A 49 -9.65 9.03 3.62
CA PHE A 49 -8.94 9.66 2.52
C PHE A 49 -9.45 11.06 2.19
N VAL A 50 -10.73 11.36 2.43
CA VAL A 50 -11.23 12.74 2.35
C VAL A 50 -10.58 13.60 3.42
N ALA A 51 -10.55 13.14 4.68
CA ALA A 51 -9.94 13.89 5.77
C ALA A 51 -8.44 14.12 5.53
N ALA A 52 -7.69 13.05 5.21
CA ALA A 52 -6.27 13.15 4.95
C ALA A 52 -5.96 14.00 3.72
N GLY A 53 -6.70 13.78 2.61
CA GLY A 53 -6.53 14.51 1.37
C GLY A 53 -6.81 15.99 1.53
N LEU A 54 -7.90 16.34 2.22
CA LEU A 54 -8.25 17.72 2.51
C LEU A 54 -7.18 18.43 3.34
N LEU A 55 -6.74 17.81 4.44
CA LEU A 55 -5.70 18.37 5.31
C LEU A 55 -4.39 18.60 4.55
N VAL A 56 -3.93 17.62 3.78
CA VAL A 56 -2.66 17.71 3.03
C VAL A 56 -2.78 18.71 1.89
N TYR A 57 -3.91 18.72 1.16
CA TYR A 57 -4.13 19.64 0.06
C TYR A 57 -4.21 21.09 0.53
N LEU A 58 -4.98 21.35 1.60
CA LEU A 58 -5.09 22.69 2.19
C LEU A 58 -3.74 23.16 2.76
N TRP A 59 -2.99 22.27 3.42
CA TRP A 59 -1.65 22.59 3.90
C TRP A 59 -0.69 22.95 2.78
N ALA A 60 -0.68 22.18 1.69
CA ALA A 60 0.15 22.49 0.51
C ALA A 60 -0.25 23.83 -0.13
N THR A 61 -1.57 24.11 -0.21
CA THR A 61 -2.09 25.39 -0.71
C THR A 61 -1.67 26.55 0.19
N ALA A 62 -1.76 26.40 1.51
CA ALA A 62 -1.31 27.41 2.47
C ALA A 62 0.21 27.68 2.39
N ARG A 63 0.99 26.68 1.99
CA ARG A 63 2.41 26.79 1.69
C ARG A 63 2.71 27.42 0.32
N LYS A 64 1.67 27.87 -0.39
CA LYS A 64 1.75 28.44 -1.75
C LYS A 64 2.40 27.50 -2.78
N GLU A 65 2.22 26.20 -2.59
CA GLU A 65 2.61 25.20 -3.55
C GLU A 65 1.80 25.37 -4.85
N GLN A 66 2.43 25.10 -5.99
CA GLN A 66 1.75 25.23 -7.27
C GLN A 66 0.54 24.31 -7.38
N GLN A 67 -0.61 24.88 -7.69
CA GLN A 67 -1.85 24.13 -7.87
C GLN A 67 -1.75 23.18 -9.08
N PRO A 68 -2.37 21.98 -9.00
CA PRO A 68 -2.38 21.05 -10.10
C PRO A 68 -3.09 21.62 -11.32
N THR A 69 -2.48 21.51 -12.49
CA THR A 69 -3.13 21.78 -13.77
C THR A 69 -4.24 20.77 -14.06
N ALA A 70 -5.13 21.05 -15.00
CA ALA A 70 -6.19 20.12 -15.43
C ALA A 70 -5.62 18.75 -15.84
N ARG A 71 -4.48 18.73 -16.55
CA ARG A 71 -3.80 17.50 -16.94
C ARG A 71 -3.25 16.71 -15.75
N GLN A 72 -2.73 17.40 -14.74
CA GLN A 72 -2.25 16.79 -13.50
C GLN A 72 -3.41 16.25 -12.64
N TRP A 73 -4.55 16.95 -12.64
CA TRP A 73 -5.77 16.46 -12.01
C TRP A 73 -6.27 15.18 -12.68
N LEU A 74 -6.29 15.12 -14.03
CA LEU A 74 -6.66 13.89 -14.75
C LEU A 74 -5.76 12.71 -14.36
N SER A 75 -4.44 12.93 -14.27
CA SER A 75 -3.49 11.93 -13.79
C SER A 75 -3.76 11.53 -12.33
N ALA A 76 -4.05 12.50 -11.46
CA ALA A 76 -4.39 12.24 -10.07
C ALA A 76 -5.68 11.43 -9.94
N PHE A 77 -6.72 11.73 -10.72
CA PHE A 77 -7.96 10.95 -10.75
C PHE A 77 -7.76 9.52 -11.22
N LEU A 78 -6.96 9.30 -12.28
CA LEU A 78 -6.65 7.95 -12.77
C LEU A 78 -5.91 7.14 -11.69
N LEU A 79 -4.87 7.70 -11.10
CA LEU A 79 -4.13 7.03 -10.02
C LEU A 79 -5.01 6.82 -8.79
N ALA A 80 -5.83 7.80 -8.46
CA ALA A 80 -6.75 7.72 -7.34
C ALA A 80 -7.81 6.63 -7.55
N PHE A 81 -8.32 6.46 -8.75
CA PHE A 81 -9.23 5.36 -9.05
C PHE A 81 -8.55 4.00 -8.81
N LEU A 82 -7.36 3.79 -9.38
CA LEU A 82 -6.63 2.53 -9.24
C LEU A 82 -6.23 2.24 -7.79
N ILE A 83 -5.75 3.25 -7.06
CA ILE A 83 -5.23 3.09 -5.70
C ILE A 83 -6.38 3.03 -4.68
N PHE A 84 -7.27 4.03 -4.69
CA PHE A 84 -8.22 4.17 -3.59
C PHE A 84 -9.53 3.43 -3.85
N VAL A 85 -10.08 3.50 -5.08
CA VAL A 85 -11.35 2.85 -5.37
C VAL A 85 -11.14 1.34 -5.57
N VAL A 86 -10.17 0.95 -6.40
CA VAL A 86 -9.95 -0.48 -6.69
C VAL A 86 -9.19 -1.13 -5.54
N ASP A 87 -7.95 -0.73 -5.23
CA ASP A 87 -7.15 -1.45 -4.25
C ASP A 87 -7.70 -1.27 -2.82
N TYR A 88 -7.77 -0.05 -2.30
CA TYR A 88 -8.30 0.15 -0.94
C TYR A 88 -9.77 -0.22 -0.80
N GLY A 89 -10.60 0.00 -1.84
CA GLY A 89 -11.99 -0.43 -1.84
C GLY A 89 -12.12 -1.94 -1.62
N PHE A 90 -11.38 -2.73 -2.39
CA PHE A 90 -11.33 -4.19 -2.18
C PHE A 90 -10.68 -4.58 -0.87
N LEU A 91 -9.62 -3.89 -0.43
CA LEU A 91 -8.97 -4.17 0.84
C LEU A 91 -9.94 -4.01 2.02
N PHE A 92 -10.61 -2.86 2.13
CA PHE A 92 -11.56 -2.60 3.22
C PHE A 92 -12.75 -3.57 3.19
N TRP A 93 -13.24 -3.89 1.99
CA TRP A 93 -14.31 -4.86 1.83
C TRP A 93 -13.86 -6.28 2.19
N ALA A 94 -12.65 -6.69 1.81
CA ALA A 94 -12.10 -8.01 2.09
C ALA A 94 -11.77 -8.21 3.58
N GLU A 95 -11.36 -7.17 4.30
CA GLU A 95 -11.04 -7.24 5.73
C GLU A 95 -12.23 -7.70 6.62
N GLN A 96 -13.45 -7.62 6.09
CA GLN A 96 -14.65 -8.18 6.74
C GLN A 96 -14.81 -9.68 6.51
N ARG A 97 -14.17 -10.26 5.49
CA ARG A 97 -14.45 -11.59 4.94
C ARG A 97 -13.26 -12.54 4.98
N VAL A 98 -12.06 -12.01 4.75
CA VAL A 98 -10.82 -12.78 4.64
C VAL A 98 -10.05 -12.65 5.95
N PRO A 99 -9.62 -13.75 6.56
CA PRO A 99 -8.74 -13.69 7.72
C PRO A 99 -7.44 -12.93 7.40
N SER A 100 -7.00 -12.09 8.34
CA SER A 100 -5.83 -11.21 8.14
C SER A 100 -4.56 -11.94 7.72
N GLY A 101 -4.35 -13.18 8.20
CA GLY A 101 -3.20 -13.99 7.78
C GLY A 101 -3.22 -14.33 6.29
N ILE A 102 -4.40 -14.65 5.71
CA ILE A 102 -4.54 -14.91 4.28
C ILE A 102 -4.42 -13.61 3.49
N ALA A 103 -5.07 -12.54 3.94
CA ALA A 103 -4.93 -11.23 3.31
C ALA A 103 -3.45 -10.81 3.23
N ALA A 104 -2.69 -11.01 4.31
CA ALA A 104 -1.25 -10.72 4.34
C ALA A 104 -0.45 -11.55 3.31
N VAL A 105 -0.75 -12.86 3.15
CA VAL A 105 -0.08 -13.71 2.14
C VAL A 105 -0.44 -13.27 0.72
N ILE A 106 -1.69 -12.92 0.47
CA ILE A 106 -2.12 -12.42 -0.85
C ILE A 106 -1.41 -11.09 -1.15
N LEU A 107 -1.40 -10.15 -0.21
CA LEU A 107 -0.74 -8.85 -0.39
C LEU A 107 0.79 -8.96 -0.46
N ALA A 108 1.39 -10.04 0.04
CA ALA A 108 2.80 -10.33 -0.19
C ALA A 108 3.15 -10.61 -1.67
N THR A 109 2.16 -10.73 -2.56
CA THR A 109 2.38 -10.77 -4.01
C THR A 109 2.62 -9.38 -4.64
N ILE A 110 2.34 -8.29 -3.93
CA ILE A 110 2.51 -6.90 -4.41
C ILE A 110 3.92 -6.65 -4.99
N PRO A 111 5.04 -7.02 -4.36
CA PRO A 111 6.36 -6.79 -4.95
C PRO A 111 6.57 -7.50 -6.29
N ALA A 112 5.96 -8.68 -6.47
CA ALA A 112 6.01 -9.41 -7.74
C ALA A 112 5.20 -8.67 -8.84
N PHE A 113 4.00 -8.21 -8.53
CA PHE A 113 3.20 -7.39 -9.46
C PHE A 113 3.86 -6.03 -9.74
N MET A 114 4.51 -5.41 -8.75
CA MET A 114 5.27 -4.18 -8.96
C MET A 114 6.48 -4.43 -9.88
N ALA A 115 7.21 -5.53 -9.70
CA ALA A 115 8.31 -5.89 -10.59
C ALA A 115 7.80 -6.10 -12.03
N LEU A 116 6.69 -6.81 -12.20
CA LEU A 116 6.06 -7.03 -13.51
C LEU A 116 5.61 -5.71 -14.14
N SER A 117 4.93 -4.84 -13.37
CA SER A 117 4.51 -3.52 -13.84
C SER A 117 5.71 -2.63 -14.21
N GLU A 118 6.81 -2.72 -13.45
CA GLU A 118 8.04 -2.00 -13.77
C GLU A 118 8.68 -2.50 -15.07
N ILE A 119 8.67 -3.82 -15.31
CA ILE A 119 9.16 -4.43 -16.55
C ILE A 119 8.31 -3.99 -17.74
N VAL A 120 6.98 -4.14 -17.63
CA VAL A 120 6.06 -3.94 -18.76
C VAL A 120 5.82 -2.46 -19.05
N ILE A 121 5.60 -1.64 -18.01
CA ILE A 121 5.20 -0.25 -18.17
C ILE A 121 6.42 0.68 -18.29
N LEU A 122 7.45 0.47 -17.46
CA LEU A 122 8.60 1.36 -17.40
C LEU A 122 9.79 0.88 -18.24
N GLY A 123 9.97 -0.42 -18.44
CA GLY A 123 11.12 -1.00 -19.10
C GLY A 123 12.44 -0.85 -18.34
N THR A 124 12.39 -0.41 -17.07
CA THR A 124 13.59 -0.12 -16.24
C THR A 124 14.10 -1.31 -15.45
N GLN A 125 13.33 -2.38 -15.40
CA GLN A 125 13.66 -3.61 -14.68
C GLN A 125 13.68 -4.79 -15.64
N ARG A 126 14.46 -5.84 -15.31
CA ARG A 126 14.47 -7.13 -16.00
C ARG A 126 14.22 -8.25 -15.01
N LEU A 127 13.46 -9.24 -15.42
CA LEU A 127 13.28 -10.45 -14.61
C LEU A 127 14.57 -11.27 -14.66
N THR A 128 15.31 -11.24 -13.56
CA THR A 128 16.54 -12.03 -13.38
C THR A 128 16.27 -13.16 -12.42
N ALA A 129 17.05 -14.26 -12.52
CA ALA A 129 16.92 -15.37 -11.57
C ALA A 129 17.06 -14.89 -10.10
N ARG A 130 17.97 -13.94 -9.84
CA ARG A 130 18.14 -13.34 -8.52
C ARG A 130 16.88 -12.63 -8.04
N LEU A 131 16.21 -11.84 -8.90
CA LEU A 131 14.95 -11.16 -8.57
C LEU A 131 13.83 -12.16 -8.34
N SER A 132 13.68 -13.16 -9.24
CA SER A 132 12.66 -14.21 -9.10
C SER A 132 12.79 -14.99 -7.80
N VAL A 133 14.01 -15.43 -7.47
CA VAL A 133 14.26 -16.14 -6.20
C VAL A 133 13.95 -15.26 -4.99
N ALA A 134 14.35 -13.98 -5.02
CA ALA A 134 14.05 -13.06 -3.94
C ALA A 134 12.54 -12.84 -3.76
N LEU A 135 11.78 -12.65 -4.86
CA LEU A 135 10.33 -12.48 -4.81
C LEU A 135 9.64 -13.73 -4.25
N LEU A 136 10.02 -14.91 -4.73
CA LEU A 136 9.49 -16.19 -4.23
C LEU A 136 9.85 -16.43 -2.76
N ALA A 137 11.07 -16.11 -2.35
CA ALA A 137 11.50 -16.23 -0.95
C ALA A 137 10.67 -15.31 -0.03
N GLY A 138 10.35 -14.08 -0.48
CA GLY A 138 9.51 -13.15 0.26
C GLY A 138 8.09 -13.69 0.46
N ILE A 139 7.46 -14.18 -0.61
CA ILE A 139 6.12 -14.79 -0.56
C ILE A 139 6.13 -16.03 0.36
N ALA A 140 7.10 -16.92 0.18
CA ALA A 140 7.24 -18.11 1.02
C ALA A 140 7.48 -17.75 2.49
N GLY A 141 8.31 -16.74 2.75
CA GLY A 141 8.56 -16.23 4.10
C GLY A 141 7.28 -15.74 4.79
N VAL A 142 6.45 -14.95 4.09
CA VAL A 142 5.16 -14.51 4.63
C VAL A 142 4.19 -15.68 4.81
N ALA A 143 4.15 -16.63 3.89
CA ALA A 143 3.33 -17.84 4.02
C ALA A 143 3.73 -18.67 5.26
N VAL A 144 5.03 -18.85 5.52
CA VAL A 144 5.55 -19.52 6.72
C VAL A 144 5.20 -18.73 7.97
N LEU A 145 5.38 -17.40 7.97
CA LEU A 145 5.09 -16.52 9.09
C LEU A 145 3.61 -16.62 9.49
N MET A 146 2.72 -16.61 8.51
CA MET A 146 1.26 -16.66 8.70
C MET A 146 0.69 -18.08 8.81
N SER A 147 1.52 -19.13 8.73
CA SER A 147 1.08 -20.52 8.72
C SER A 147 0.33 -20.98 9.98
N ARG A 148 0.48 -20.26 11.12
CA ARG A 148 -0.36 -20.48 12.32
C ARG A 148 -1.81 -20.09 12.09
N SER A 149 -2.05 -19.07 11.27
CA SER A 149 -3.39 -18.62 10.91
C SER A 149 -3.99 -19.44 9.77
N ILE A 150 -3.17 -20.26 9.09
CA ILE A 150 -3.55 -21.14 7.98
C ILE A 150 -3.46 -22.58 8.48
N ASP A 151 -4.61 -23.18 8.80
CA ASP A 151 -4.67 -24.61 9.12
C ASP A 151 -4.55 -25.41 7.82
N LEU A 152 -3.32 -25.89 7.54
CA LEU A 152 -3.00 -26.67 6.33
C LEU A 152 -3.75 -28.01 6.27
N GLY A 153 -4.25 -28.52 7.41
CA GLY A 153 -5.09 -29.72 7.48
C GLY A 153 -6.51 -29.49 6.94
N LYS A 154 -6.89 -28.24 6.74
CA LYS A 154 -8.21 -27.84 6.23
C LYS A 154 -8.06 -26.89 5.04
N LEU A 155 -7.25 -27.29 4.05
CA LEU A 155 -7.14 -26.52 2.78
C LEU A 155 -8.55 -26.31 2.20
N GLY A 156 -9.02 -25.07 2.21
CA GLY A 156 -10.39 -24.68 1.84
C GLY A 156 -11.28 -24.29 3.03
N LYS A 157 -10.84 -24.52 4.29
CA LYS A 157 -11.55 -24.09 5.50
C LYS A 157 -10.58 -23.51 6.52
N LEU A 158 -10.65 -22.22 6.80
CA LEU A 158 -9.94 -21.59 7.91
C LEU A 158 -10.86 -21.52 9.14
N GLY A 159 -10.40 -22.08 10.25
CA GLY A 159 -11.22 -22.08 11.45
C GLY A 159 -12.59 -22.75 11.30
N GLY A 160 -12.77 -23.63 10.28
CA GLY A 160 -14.03 -24.29 9.97
C GLY A 160 -14.92 -23.56 8.95
N ALA A 161 -14.65 -22.29 8.62
CA ALA A 161 -15.35 -21.54 7.59
C ALA A 161 -14.64 -21.63 6.21
N PRO A 162 -15.37 -21.70 5.10
CA PRO A 162 -14.78 -21.63 3.77
C PRO A 162 -14.08 -20.28 3.58
N ILE A 163 -12.94 -20.26 2.86
CA ILE A 163 -12.27 -19.02 2.46
C ILE A 163 -13.21 -18.27 1.52
N ASP A 164 -13.48 -17.00 1.81
CA ASP A 164 -14.22 -16.13 0.90
C ASP A 164 -13.37 -15.88 -0.35
N THR A 165 -13.66 -16.67 -1.40
CA THR A 165 -12.97 -16.59 -2.69
C THR A 165 -13.12 -15.22 -3.33
N ALA A 166 -14.29 -14.57 -3.18
CA ALA A 166 -14.53 -13.24 -3.74
C ALA A 166 -13.64 -12.20 -3.06
N GLY A 167 -13.50 -12.26 -1.73
CA GLY A 167 -12.57 -11.40 -0.97
C GLY A 167 -11.12 -11.63 -1.39
N ALA A 168 -10.70 -12.88 -1.54
CA ALA A 168 -9.34 -13.20 -1.99
C ALA A 168 -9.05 -12.70 -3.42
N VAL A 169 -9.98 -12.87 -4.35
CA VAL A 169 -9.88 -12.35 -5.72
C VAL A 169 -9.84 -10.82 -5.71
N GLY A 170 -10.69 -10.17 -4.88
CA GLY A 170 -10.67 -8.73 -4.71
C GLY A 170 -9.31 -8.19 -4.26
N LEU A 171 -8.66 -8.85 -3.29
CA LEU A 171 -7.31 -8.50 -2.84
C LEU A 171 -6.26 -8.64 -3.96
N ILE A 172 -6.35 -9.69 -4.80
CA ILE A 172 -5.45 -9.86 -5.95
C ILE A 172 -5.66 -8.73 -6.97
N ILE A 173 -6.91 -8.42 -7.31
CA ILE A 173 -7.24 -7.31 -8.22
C ILE A 173 -6.70 -5.99 -7.65
N GLY A 174 -6.87 -5.75 -6.36
CA GLY A 174 -6.32 -4.59 -5.65
C GLY A 174 -4.81 -4.53 -5.79
N ALA A 175 -4.10 -5.61 -5.45
CA ALA A 175 -2.64 -5.70 -5.53
C ALA A 175 -2.10 -5.42 -6.94
N ILE A 176 -2.77 -5.93 -7.99
CA ILE A 176 -2.44 -5.64 -9.40
C ILE A 176 -2.68 -4.16 -9.71
N SER A 177 -3.84 -3.62 -9.31
CA SER A 177 -4.22 -2.22 -9.55
C SER A 177 -3.23 -1.24 -8.88
N TRP A 178 -2.89 -1.49 -7.62
CA TRP A 178 -1.86 -0.74 -6.89
C TRP A 178 -0.52 -0.74 -7.60
N SER A 179 -0.10 -1.91 -8.09
CA SER A 179 1.19 -2.10 -8.75
C SER A 179 1.26 -1.37 -10.10
N ILE A 180 0.18 -1.42 -10.88
CA ILE A 180 0.03 -0.67 -12.14
C ILE A 180 0.07 0.84 -11.86
N ALA A 181 -0.72 1.32 -10.88
CA ALA A 181 -0.76 2.73 -10.50
C ALA A 181 0.62 3.24 -10.06
N SER A 182 1.37 2.42 -9.31
CA SER A 182 2.73 2.76 -8.85
C SER A 182 3.71 2.96 -10.01
N ALA A 183 3.62 2.13 -11.04
CA ALA A 183 4.43 2.29 -12.24
C ALA A 183 3.96 3.51 -13.08
N LEU A 184 2.64 3.69 -13.24
CA LEU A 184 2.07 4.84 -13.96
C LEU A 184 2.40 6.18 -13.29
N ALA A 185 2.46 6.23 -11.96
CA ALA A 185 2.83 7.44 -11.21
C ALA A 185 4.20 8.01 -11.61
N ARG A 186 5.07 7.20 -12.20
CA ARG A 186 6.38 7.63 -12.70
C ARG A 186 6.35 8.20 -14.13
N LYS A 187 5.30 7.92 -14.89
CA LYS A 187 5.13 8.38 -16.28
C LYS A 187 4.16 9.53 -16.43
N LEU A 188 3.15 9.57 -15.58
CA LEU A 188 2.08 10.55 -15.68
C LEU A 188 2.54 11.93 -15.19
N PRO A 189 2.03 13.01 -15.80
CA PRO A 189 2.27 14.35 -15.31
C PRO A 189 1.57 14.55 -13.97
N LEU A 190 2.36 14.73 -12.92
CA LEU A 190 1.89 15.00 -11.55
C LEU A 190 2.49 16.31 -11.05
N PRO A 191 1.90 16.95 -10.00
CA PRO A 191 2.49 18.11 -9.37
C PRO A 191 3.93 17.88 -8.94
N ALA A 192 4.79 18.87 -9.11
CA ALA A 192 6.20 18.79 -8.72
C ALA A 192 6.34 18.56 -7.20
N SER A 193 5.51 19.23 -6.41
CA SER A 193 5.39 18.99 -4.98
C SER A 193 4.74 17.63 -4.72
N LYS A 194 5.46 16.77 -3.99
CA LYS A 194 4.97 15.43 -3.62
C LYS A 194 3.84 15.50 -2.59
N VAL A 195 3.83 16.55 -1.79
CA VAL A 195 2.77 16.82 -0.82
C VAL A 195 1.49 17.21 -1.55
N MET A 196 1.56 18.17 -2.50
CA MET A 196 0.43 18.55 -3.34
C MET A 196 -0.09 17.35 -4.14
N SER A 197 0.81 16.55 -4.71
CA SER A 197 0.45 15.33 -5.45
C SER A 197 -0.26 14.31 -4.58
N SER A 198 0.22 14.06 -3.37
CA SER A 198 -0.41 13.13 -2.40
C SER A 198 -1.78 13.64 -1.96
N GLY A 199 -1.89 14.94 -1.63
CA GLY A 199 -3.15 15.57 -1.24
C GLY A 199 -4.20 15.49 -2.34
N ALA A 200 -3.83 15.81 -3.58
CA ALA A 200 -4.73 15.74 -4.74
C ALA A 200 -5.22 14.31 -5.01
N GLN A 201 -4.33 13.32 -4.95
CA GLN A 201 -4.70 11.91 -5.15
C GLN A 201 -5.62 11.39 -4.04
N MET A 202 -5.29 11.66 -2.77
CA MET A 202 -6.13 11.24 -1.63
C MET A 202 -7.50 11.92 -1.66
N LEU A 203 -7.56 13.21 -2.00
CA LEU A 203 -8.82 13.95 -2.08
C LEU A 203 -9.70 13.41 -3.22
N ALA A 204 -9.13 13.21 -4.41
CA ALA A 204 -9.83 12.61 -5.54
C ALA A 204 -10.33 11.20 -5.22
N GLY A 205 -9.48 10.36 -4.63
CA GLY A 205 -9.82 8.99 -4.24
C GLY A 205 -10.88 8.93 -3.16
N GLY A 206 -10.77 9.78 -2.15
CA GLY A 206 -11.76 9.90 -1.08
C GLY A 206 -13.13 10.35 -1.62
N ALA A 207 -13.16 11.33 -2.53
CA ALA A 207 -14.39 11.79 -3.17
C ALA A 207 -15.05 10.67 -4.02
N MET A 208 -14.25 9.94 -4.81
CA MET A 208 -14.76 8.79 -5.57
C MET A 208 -15.29 7.69 -4.66
N LEU A 209 -14.59 7.37 -3.56
CA LEU A 209 -15.04 6.38 -2.58
C LEU A 209 -16.34 6.80 -1.90
N LEU A 210 -16.53 8.09 -1.58
CA LEU A 210 -17.80 8.61 -1.07
C LEU A 210 -18.93 8.37 -2.07
N ALA A 211 -18.70 8.65 -3.35
CA ALA A 211 -19.69 8.41 -4.40
C ALA A 211 -20.02 6.91 -4.55
N VAL A 212 -19.00 6.03 -4.52
CA VAL A 212 -19.21 4.58 -4.58
C VAL A 212 -19.95 4.06 -3.35
N SER A 213 -19.57 4.52 -2.15
CA SER A 213 -20.24 4.19 -0.88
C SER A 213 -21.72 4.60 -0.90
N ALA A 214 -22.03 5.81 -1.38
CA ALA A 214 -23.40 6.28 -1.55
C ALA A 214 -24.19 5.43 -2.56
N ALA A 215 -23.60 5.14 -3.72
CA ALA A 215 -24.22 4.29 -4.75
C ALA A 215 -24.46 2.85 -4.26
N ARG A 216 -23.64 2.35 -3.32
CA ARG A 216 -23.81 1.05 -2.67
C ARG A 216 -24.82 1.07 -1.53
N GLY A 217 -25.36 2.23 -1.20
CA GLY A 217 -26.32 2.37 -0.12
C GLY A 217 -25.75 2.24 1.29
N GLU A 218 -24.42 2.36 1.47
CA GLU A 218 -23.76 2.20 2.76
C GLU A 218 -24.16 3.26 3.79
N TRP A 219 -24.79 4.34 3.36
CA TRP A 219 -25.23 5.42 4.23
C TRP A 219 -26.59 5.13 4.88
N HIS A 220 -27.35 4.16 4.33
CA HIS A 220 -28.65 3.79 4.87
C HIS A 220 -28.46 3.06 6.21
N GLY A 221 -29.08 3.60 7.26
CA GLY A 221 -28.99 3.05 8.61
C GLY A 221 -27.65 3.29 9.32
N PHE A 222 -26.72 4.00 8.72
CA PHE A 222 -25.48 4.40 9.38
C PHE A 222 -25.71 5.63 10.27
N HIS A 223 -25.35 5.53 11.54
CA HIS A 223 -25.48 6.59 12.53
C HIS A 223 -24.10 7.00 13.05
N LEU A 224 -23.61 8.15 12.61
CA LEU A 224 -22.28 8.66 12.96
C LEU A 224 -22.06 8.77 14.48
N LEU A 225 -23.10 9.14 15.22
CA LEU A 225 -23.04 9.30 16.69
C LEU A 225 -23.01 7.97 17.45
N ALA A 226 -23.31 6.84 16.80
CA ALA A 226 -23.24 5.52 17.39
C ALA A 226 -21.85 4.89 17.30
N VAL A 227 -20.93 5.51 16.57
CA VAL A 227 -19.54 5.01 16.37
C VAL A 227 -18.75 5.17 17.65
N SER A 228 -18.13 4.07 18.11
CA SER A 228 -17.36 4.04 19.36
C SER A 228 -16.11 4.93 19.30
N GLY A 229 -15.64 5.36 20.48
CA GLY A 229 -14.37 6.08 20.60
C GLY A 229 -13.18 5.30 20.03
N THR A 230 -13.20 3.97 20.11
CA THR A 230 -12.15 3.09 19.57
C THR A 230 -12.10 3.17 18.04
N ALA A 231 -13.24 3.15 17.36
CA ALA A 231 -13.30 3.30 15.91
C ALA A 231 -12.86 4.71 15.46
N TRP A 232 -13.18 5.75 16.24
CA TRP A 232 -12.67 7.11 15.99
C TRP A 232 -11.16 7.21 16.16
N ILE A 233 -10.58 6.61 17.20
CA ILE A 233 -9.12 6.54 17.39
C ILE A 233 -8.47 5.82 16.21
N ALA A 234 -9.06 4.71 15.75
CA ALA A 234 -8.58 3.99 14.58
C ALA A 234 -8.61 4.89 13.33
N LEU A 235 -9.69 5.67 13.11
CA LEU A 235 -9.78 6.60 12.00
C LEU A 235 -8.69 7.70 12.08
N VAL A 236 -8.51 8.30 13.24
CA VAL A 236 -7.46 9.31 13.46
C VAL A 236 -6.08 8.75 13.15
N TYR A 237 -5.77 7.54 13.65
CA TYR A 237 -4.53 6.85 13.31
C TYR A 237 -4.38 6.64 11.79
N LEU A 238 -5.44 6.15 11.12
CA LEU A 238 -5.43 5.93 9.68
C LEU A 238 -5.27 7.22 8.88
N VAL A 239 -5.85 8.33 9.34
CA VAL A 239 -5.71 9.65 8.69
C VAL A 239 -4.27 10.16 8.84
N PHE A 240 -3.75 10.29 10.05
CA PHE A 240 -2.47 10.96 10.28
C PHE A 240 -1.27 10.05 9.98
N ALA A 241 -1.24 8.86 10.56
CA ALA A 241 -0.13 7.94 10.38
C ALA A 241 -0.24 7.19 9.03
N GLY A 242 -1.35 6.48 8.80
CA GLY A 242 -1.51 5.64 7.62
C GLY A 242 -1.58 6.40 6.30
N SER A 243 -2.23 7.57 6.27
CA SER A 243 -2.44 8.34 5.05
C SER A 243 -1.49 9.52 4.94
N ILE A 244 -1.52 10.49 5.86
CA ILE A 244 -0.68 11.69 5.71
C ILE A 244 0.80 11.32 5.71
N ALA A 245 1.29 10.64 6.74
CA ALA A 245 2.68 10.23 6.79
C ALA A 245 2.99 9.09 5.80
N GLY A 246 2.22 7.99 5.83
CA GLY A 246 2.49 6.79 5.05
C GLY A 246 2.35 7.02 3.55
N PHE A 247 1.23 7.55 3.07
CA PHE A 247 1.03 7.74 1.64
C PHE A 247 1.92 8.84 1.05
N THR A 248 2.18 9.91 1.80
CA THR A 248 3.14 10.95 1.36
C THR A 248 4.56 10.40 1.25
N ALA A 249 5.00 9.58 2.22
CA ALA A 249 6.29 8.89 2.15
C ALA A 249 6.34 7.92 0.96
N TYR A 250 5.26 7.18 0.70
CA TYR A 250 5.15 6.27 -0.44
C TYR A 250 5.26 7.01 -1.78
N VAL A 251 4.50 8.09 -1.98
CA VAL A 251 4.58 8.91 -3.19
C VAL A 251 5.98 9.50 -3.38
N TRP A 252 6.61 9.94 -2.27
CA TRP A 252 7.98 10.43 -2.31
C TRP A 252 8.97 9.32 -2.72
N LEU A 253 8.83 8.12 -2.15
CA LEU A 253 9.69 6.97 -2.50
C LEU A 253 9.56 6.57 -3.97
N LEU A 254 8.35 6.52 -4.51
CA LEU A 254 8.13 6.18 -5.93
C LEU A 254 8.84 7.12 -6.91
N HIS A 255 9.18 8.35 -6.50
CA HIS A 255 9.95 9.28 -7.32
C HIS A 255 11.46 9.07 -7.22
N HIS A 256 11.96 8.42 -6.16
CA HIS A 256 13.38 8.30 -5.88
C HIS A 256 13.90 6.86 -5.96
N GLU A 257 13.01 5.89 -5.76
CA GLU A 257 13.33 4.46 -5.78
C GLU A 257 12.45 3.72 -6.79
N SER A 258 12.86 2.52 -7.21
CA SER A 258 12.05 1.71 -8.13
C SER A 258 10.78 1.19 -7.45
N PRO A 259 9.67 1.03 -8.19
CA PRO A 259 8.44 0.45 -7.64
C PRO A 259 8.67 -0.91 -6.97
N THR A 260 9.50 -1.77 -7.57
CA THR A 260 9.86 -3.08 -7.01
C THR A 260 10.49 -2.97 -5.61
N LYS A 261 11.40 -2.00 -5.40
CA LYS A 261 11.99 -1.75 -4.08
C LYS A 261 10.97 -1.19 -3.09
N VAL A 262 10.18 -0.22 -3.54
CA VAL A 262 9.15 0.39 -2.68
C VAL A 262 8.17 -0.70 -2.24
N GLY A 263 7.74 -1.58 -3.13
CA GLY A 263 6.80 -2.66 -2.86
C GLY A 263 7.21 -3.64 -1.74
N THR A 264 8.49 -3.67 -1.37
CA THR A 264 8.98 -4.56 -0.29
C THR A 264 8.30 -4.31 1.08
N TYR A 265 7.60 -3.18 1.26
CA TYR A 265 6.78 -2.96 2.46
C TYR A 265 5.75 -4.08 2.67
N ALA A 266 5.20 -4.64 1.61
CA ALA A 266 4.21 -5.71 1.70
C ALA A 266 4.77 -7.01 2.30
N TYR A 267 6.07 -7.22 2.25
CA TYR A 267 6.75 -8.31 2.96
C TYR A 267 7.00 -7.96 4.43
N VAL A 268 7.38 -6.71 4.71
CA VAL A 268 7.75 -6.28 6.08
C VAL A 268 6.52 -6.10 6.96
N ASN A 269 5.40 -5.64 6.42
CA ASN A 269 4.18 -5.37 7.18
C ASN A 269 3.71 -6.58 8.01
N PRO A 270 3.63 -7.83 7.50
CA PRO A 270 3.30 -9.00 8.29
C PRO A 270 4.30 -9.27 9.44
N VAL A 271 5.60 -9.02 9.21
CA VAL A 271 6.62 -9.16 10.25
C VAL A 271 6.39 -8.16 11.38
N VAL A 272 6.12 -6.90 11.02
CA VAL A 272 5.80 -5.84 11.98
C VAL A 272 4.54 -6.19 12.76
N ALA A 273 3.50 -6.68 12.09
CA ALA A 273 2.26 -7.10 12.75
C ALA A 273 2.51 -8.19 13.80
N VAL A 274 3.35 -9.19 13.50
CA VAL A 274 3.72 -10.26 14.45
C VAL A 274 4.54 -9.71 15.62
N VAL A 275 5.49 -8.80 15.37
CA VAL A 275 6.27 -8.16 16.43
C VAL A 275 5.38 -7.37 17.38
N ILE A 276 4.43 -6.60 16.83
CA ILE A 276 3.44 -5.86 17.63
C ILE A 276 2.57 -6.84 18.43
N GLY A 277 2.11 -7.94 17.82
CA GLY A 277 1.36 -9.00 18.51
C GLY A 277 2.11 -9.62 19.69
N TYR A 278 3.42 -9.84 19.56
CA TYR A 278 4.25 -10.33 20.65
C TYR A 278 4.34 -9.35 21.82
N PHE A 279 4.71 -8.09 21.55
CA PHE A 279 4.93 -7.11 22.62
C PHE A 279 3.64 -6.58 23.24
N LEU A 280 2.58 -6.39 22.47
CA LEU A 280 1.31 -5.80 22.94
C LEU A 280 0.21 -6.84 23.17
N GLY A 281 0.27 -7.98 22.46
CA GLY A 281 -0.74 -9.04 22.53
C GLY A 281 -0.32 -10.25 23.34
N GLY A 282 0.94 -10.32 23.83
CA GLY A 282 1.47 -11.50 24.55
C GLY A 282 1.55 -12.76 23.69
N GLU A 283 1.55 -12.64 22.36
CA GLU A 283 1.61 -13.78 21.45
C GLU A 283 3.01 -14.42 21.45
N PRO A 284 3.15 -15.75 21.59
CA PRO A 284 4.47 -16.39 21.65
C PRO A 284 5.17 -16.34 20.28
N LEU A 285 6.44 -15.93 20.27
CA LEU A 285 7.32 -16.11 19.10
C LEU A 285 7.75 -17.56 18.99
N GLY A 286 7.42 -18.20 17.88
CA GLY A 286 7.83 -19.58 17.60
C GLY A 286 8.88 -19.70 16.51
N ALA A 287 9.42 -20.89 16.29
CA ALA A 287 10.42 -21.16 15.24
C ALA A 287 9.95 -20.75 13.83
N ARG A 288 8.65 -20.89 13.54
CA ARG A 288 8.05 -20.45 12.27
C ARG A 288 8.13 -18.93 12.08
N THR A 289 7.95 -18.16 13.15
CA THR A 289 8.07 -16.70 13.14
C THR A 289 9.50 -16.28 12.79
N VAL A 290 10.49 -16.93 13.42
CA VAL A 290 11.90 -16.66 13.15
C VAL A 290 12.27 -17.04 11.72
N LEU A 291 11.86 -18.23 11.28
CA LEU A 291 12.15 -18.73 9.93
C LEU A 291 11.49 -17.89 8.84
N GLY A 292 10.19 -17.60 8.98
CA GLY A 292 9.47 -16.76 8.03
C GLY A 292 10.03 -15.33 7.97
N GLY A 293 10.35 -14.74 9.13
CA GLY A 293 10.98 -13.44 9.23
C GLY A 293 12.37 -13.41 8.55
N PHE A 294 13.16 -14.46 8.69
CA PHE A 294 14.45 -14.58 8.02
C PHE A 294 14.31 -14.55 6.48
N PHE A 295 13.40 -15.35 5.91
CA PHE A 295 13.17 -15.36 4.46
C PHE A 295 12.66 -14.01 3.96
N VAL A 296 11.76 -13.36 4.70
CA VAL A 296 11.25 -12.02 4.39
C VAL A 296 12.41 -11.01 4.37
N LEU A 297 13.21 -10.95 5.43
CA LEU A 297 14.32 -10.00 5.52
C LEU A 297 15.37 -10.26 4.44
N ALA A 298 15.72 -11.53 4.18
CA ALA A 298 16.65 -11.90 3.10
C ALA A 298 16.14 -11.46 1.73
N SER A 299 14.83 -11.63 1.45
CA SER A 299 14.17 -11.12 0.25
C SER A 299 14.28 -9.61 0.13
N VAL A 300 13.90 -8.88 1.18
CA VAL A 300 13.92 -7.40 1.20
C VAL A 300 15.34 -6.88 0.97
N VAL A 301 16.34 -7.41 1.67
CA VAL A 301 17.76 -7.03 1.50
C VAL A 301 18.22 -7.31 0.07
N THR A 302 17.84 -8.47 -0.48
CA THR A 302 18.21 -8.83 -1.86
C THR A 302 17.61 -7.85 -2.87
N ILE A 303 16.29 -7.57 -2.79
CA ILE A 303 15.59 -6.67 -3.71
C ILE A 303 16.11 -5.23 -3.58
N THR A 304 16.28 -4.74 -2.35
CA THR A 304 16.71 -3.36 -2.12
C THR A 304 18.17 -3.12 -2.49
N SER A 305 19.01 -4.14 -2.43
CA SER A 305 20.43 -4.07 -2.85
C SER A 305 20.62 -4.09 -4.38
N MET A 306 19.60 -4.46 -5.16
CA MET A 306 19.71 -4.49 -6.62
C MET A 306 19.75 -3.06 -7.17
N ARG A 307 20.71 -2.80 -8.07
CA ARG A 307 20.78 -1.50 -8.78
C ARG A 307 19.74 -1.49 -9.90
N ALA A 308 18.91 -0.45 -9.96
CA ALA A 308 18.11 -0.18 -11.15
C ALA A 308 19.07 0.11 -12.31
N LYS A 309 18.86 -0.51 -13.48
CA LYS A 309 19.61 -0.10 -14.67
C LYS A 309 19.19 1.31 -15.05
N THR A 310 20.15 2.22 -15.19
CA THR A 310 19.95 3.46 -15.91
C THR A 310 19.57 3.07 -17.34
N PRO A 311 18.46 3.63 -17.90
CA PRO A 311 18.18 3.42 -19.32
C PRO A 311 19.42 3.82 -20.10
N ALA A 312 19.89 2.97 -21.01
CA ALA A 312 20.90 3.36 -21.99
C ALA A 312 20.29 4.54 -22.75
N VAL A 313 20.93 5.69 -22.66
CA VAL A 313 20.71 6.78 -23.63
C VAL A 313 21.04 6.13 -24.97
N ALA A 314 20.05 6.02 -25.85
CA ALA A 314 20.35 5.70 -27.25
C ALA A 314 21.29 6.79 -27.70
N GLU A 315 22.58 6.47 -27.88
CA GLU A 315 23.45 7.24 -28.72
C GLU A 315 22.86 7.08 -30.10
N ASP A 316 22.12 8.10 -30.54
CA ASP A 316 21.70 8.23 -31.94
C ASP A 316 23.00 8.25 -32.73
N ALA A 317 23.20 7.18 -33.51
CA ALA A 317 24.20 7.11 -34.54
C ALA A 317 23.92 8.26 -35.54
N GLU A 318 24.95 9.09 -35.72
CA GLU A 318 25.07 10.04 -36.83
C GLU A 318 24.97 9.33 -38.18
#